data_68fe1e38cb8b4fb74195601c42a9632c
#
_entry.id   68fe1e38cb8b4fb74195601c42a9632c
#
_cell.length_a   1.000
_cell.length_b   1.000
_cell.length_c   1.000
_cell.angle_alpha   90.00
_cell.angle_beta   90.00
_cell.angle_gamma   90.00
#
_symmetry.space_group_name_H-M   'P 1'
#
loop_
_entity.id
_entity.type
_entity.pdbx_description
1 polymer ?
#
loop_
_entity_poly.entity_id
_entity_poly.type
_entity_poly.pdbx_seq_one_letter_code
_entity_poly.pdbx_strand_id
1 'polypeptide(L)'
;KGLFIFGEDPVRTDPDTSHVVKALEALDFLVVDDLFLTETAKFADVVLPGRSYAEKEGTFSNTERRVQRIRTAVTIPGTRLDTDIFINLMNRMGYAQPQLTSAQIMDEIAELTPSFHGISHERLDSEEVAGQGLQWPCLDGDHPGTPIMHVGKFTRGLGIYSLADYIPSAELPDEGFPLMLTTGRILYHYNATAMTDKTPGLNEICGHSFIEINSVDAERLGISNGDKVRVESRRGSIESEARVSGKTN
;
A
#
# COMPACT_ATOMS: atom_id res chain seq x y z
N LYS A 1 -1.97 25.72 -5.24
CA LYS A 1 -2.62 24.67 -4.43
C LYS A 1 -1.56 23.84 -3.75
N GLY A 2 -1.78 23.44 -2.46
CA GLY A 2 -0.85 22.58 -1.73
C GLY A 2 -1.39 21.15 -1.62
N LEU A 3 -0.46 20.19 -1.53
CA LEU A 3 -0.76 18.78 -1.29
C LEU A 3 0.20 18.22 -0.23
N PHE A 4 -0.32 17.36 0.64
CA PHE A 4 0.47 16.56 1.58
C PHE A 4 0.27 15.08 1.22
N ILE A 5 1.34 14.38 0.90
CA ILE A 5 1.35 12.95 0.59
C ILE A 5 2.02 12.21 1.75
N PHE A 6 1.37 11.17 2.23
CA PHE A 6 1.83 10.40 3.37
C PHE A 6 1.92 8.90 3.02
N GLY A 7 3.14 8.37 3.02
CA GLY A 7 3.42 6.95 2.81
C GLY A 7 2.98 6.40 1.47
N GLU A 8 2.97 7.23 0.42
CA GLU A 8 2.53 6.88 -0.93
C GLU A 8 3.50 7.41 -1.99
N ASP A 9 3.68 6.64 -3.06
CA ASP A 9 4.54 6.99 -4.20
C ASP A 9 3.74 7.01 -5.52
N PRO A 10 2.80 7.94 -5.70
CA PRO A 10 1.93 7.97 -6.88
C PRO A 10 2.66 8.05 -8.21
N VAL A 11 3.84 8.65 -8.28
CA VAL A 11 4.66 8.63 -9.52
C VAL A 11 4.98 7.20 -9.94
N ARG A 12 5.08 6.27 -9.00
CA ARG A 12 5.39 4.86 -9.24
C ARG A 12 4.17 3.95 -9.26
N THR A 13 3.14 4.27 -8.50
CA THR A 13 2.00 3.38 -8.27
C THR A 13 0.82 3.65 -9.16
N ASP A 14 0.64 4.89 -9.64
CA ASP A 14 -0.51 5.25 -10.45
C ASP A 14 -0.29 4.85 -11.92
N PRO A 15 -1.36 4.45 -12.62
CA PRO A 15 -1.27 3.87 -13.97
C PRO A 15 -0.87 4.87 -15.05
N ASP A 16 -1.06 6.17 -14.84
CA ASP A 16 -0.67 7.26 -15.77
C ASP A 16 0.38 8.17 -15.16
N THR A 17 1.61 7.68 -15.10
CA THR A 17 2.77 8.42 -14.56
C THR A 17 2.94 9.80 -15.20
N SER A 18 2.72 9.92 -16.51
CA SER A 18 2.86 11.21 -17.21
C SER A 18 1.86 12.25 -16.73
N HIS A 19 0.65 11.83 -16.41
CA HIS A 19 -0.38 12.68 -15.83
C HIS A 19 -0.05 13.07 -14.38
N VAL A 20 0.40 12.10 -13.58
CA VAL A 20 0.79 12.33 -12.18
C VAL A 20 1.92 13.34 -12.08
N VAL A 21 2.98 13.18 -12.86
CA VAL A 21 4.12 14.11 -12.87
C VAL A 21 3.66 15.53 -13.19
N LYS A 22 2.86 15.72 -14.26
CA LYS A 22 2.31 17.03 -14.61
C LYS A 22 1.42 17.62 -13.50
N ALA A 23 0.66 16.78 -12.80
CA ALA A 23 -0.18 17.22 -11.69
C ALA A 23 0.66 17.69 -10.49
N LEU A 24 1.74 16.98 -10.17
CA LEU A 24 2.66 17.37 -9.10
C LEU A 24 3.43 18.63 -9.43
N GLU A 25 3.93 18.78 -10.67
CA GLU A 25 4.61 19.99 -11.15
C GLU A 25 3.72 21.24 -11.16
N ALA A 26 2.39 21.06 -11.25
CA ALA A 26 1.42 22.15 -11.22
C ALA A 26 1.01 22.58 -9.79
N LEU A 27 1.56 21.97 -8.75
CA LEU A 27 1.33 22.36 -7.37
C LEU A 27 2.18 23.59 -6.99
N ASP A 28 1.63 24.46 -6.17
CA ASP A 28 2.35 25.59 -5.57
C ASP A 28 3.20 25.14 -4.37
N PHE A 29 2.84 24.02 -3.74
CA PHE A 29 3.55 23.48 -2.58
C PHE A 29 3.24 21.99 -2.37
N LEU A 30 4.26 21.15 -2.26
CA LEU A 30 4.16 19.72 -2.03
C LEU A 30 4.98 19.30 -0.80
N VAL A 31 4.32 18.61 0.12
CA VAL A 31 4.98 17.95 1.25
C VAL A 31 4.83 16.44 1.09
N VAL A 32 5.91 15.70 1.26
CA VAL A 32 5.90 14.23 1.27
C VAL A 32 6.49 13.74 2.59
N ASP A 33 5.74 12.88 3.28
CA ASP A 33 6.21 12.13 4.45
C ASP A 33 6.34 10.66 4.07
N ASP A 34 7.58 10.17 4.06
CA ASP A 34 7.86 8.80 3.64
C ASP A 34 9.14 8.26 4.32
N LEU A 35 9.33 6.94 4.21
CA LEU A 35 10.52 6.22 4.71
C LEU A 35 11.75 6.40 3.81
N PHE A 36 11.52 6.61 2.53
CA PHE A 36 12.56 6.74 1.51
C PHE A 36 12.36 8.01 0.69
N LEU A 37 13.42 8.49 0.08
CA LEU A 37 13.31 9.50 -0.96
C LEU A 37 12.78 8.82 -2.24
N THR A 38 11.44 8.71 -2.29
CA THR A 38 10.68 8.07 -3.38
C THR A 38 10.72 8.89 -4.66
N GLU A 39 10.21 8.35 -5.77
CA GLU A 39 10.10 9.12 -7.02
C GLU A 39 9.18 10.34 -6.84
N THR A 40 8.09 10.19 -6.10
CA THR A 40 7.19 11.31 -5.72
C THR A 40 7.90 12.35 -4.84
N ALA A 41 8.69 11.88 -3.86
CA ALA A 41 9.40 12.78 -2.95
C ALA A 41 10.43 13.68 -3.67
N LYS A 42 10.89 13.31 -4.86
CA LYS A 42 11.79 14.16 -5.67
C LYS A 42 11.13 15.45 -6.20
N PHE A 43 9.80 15.50 -6.24
CA PHE A 43 9.01 16.67 -6.63
C PHE A 43 8.65 17.56 -5.43
N ALA A 44 8.87 17.08 -4.19
CA ALA A 44 8.43 17.77 -3.00
C ALA A 44 9.29 19.01 -2.65
N ASP A 45 8.62 20.06 -2.19
CA ASP A 45 9.28 21.22 -1.57
C ASP A 45 9.81 20.89 -0.17
N VAL A 46 9.13 19.97 0.53
CA VAL A 46 9.52 19.49 1.86
C VAL A 46 9.33 17.98 1.92
N VAL A 47 10.39 17.29 2.38
CA VAL A 47 10.32 15.85 2.70
C VAL A 47 10.46 15.67 4.20
N LEU A 48 9.52 14.94 4.80
CA LEU A 48 9.52 14.59 6.21
C LEU A 48 9.92 13.11 6.35
N PRO A 49 10.95 12.79 7.16
CA PRO A 49 11.43 11.42 7.31
C PRO A 49 10.60 10.68 8.36
N GLY A 50 9.57 9.96 7.94
CA GLY A 50 8.74 9.09 8.76
C GLY A 50 9.49 7.89 9.32
N ARG A 51 8.91 7.20 10.31
CA ARG A 51 9.45 5.98 10.90
C ARG A 51 8.82 4.75 10.29
N SER A 52 9.66 3.74 10.03
CA SER A 52 9.21 2.41 9.64
C SER A 52 8.47 1.69 10.79
N TYR A 53 7.80 0.59 10.48
CA TYR A 53 7.14 -0.24 11.49
C TYR A 53 8.11 -0.78 12.56
N ALA A 54 9.38 -0.96 12.23
CA ALA A 54 10.40 -1.43 13.15
C ALA A 54 10.89 -0.34 14.14
N GLU A 55 10.59 0.92 13.87
CA GLU A 55 11.04 2.09 14.65
C GLU A 55 9.94 2.68 15.52
N LYS A 56 8.75 2.08 15.51
CA LYS A 56 7.58 2.58 16.26
C LYS A 56 6.87 1.46 16.99
N GLU A 57 6.04 1.84 17.94
CA GLU A 57 5.15 0.93 18.64
C GLU A 57 3.68 1.26 18.33
N GLY A 58 2.81 0.30 18.51
CA GLY A 58 1.39 0.47 18.28
C GLY A 58 0.70 -0.84 17.98
N THR A 59 -0.27 -0.79 17.08
CA THR A 59 -1.03 -1.95 16.63
C THR A 59 -1.06 -2.02 15.11
N PHE A 60 -1.01 -3.25 14.58
CA PHE A 60 -1.30 -3.54 13.18
C PHE A 60 -2.44 -4.53 13.06
N SER A 61 -3.26 -4.34 12.04
CA SER A 61 -4.27 -5.31 11.61
C SER A 61 -3.74 -6.09 10.42
N ASN A 62 -3.74 -7.43 10.51
CA ASN A 62 -3.33 -8.27 9.38
C ASN A 62 -4.53 -8.61 8.46
N THR A 63 -4.28 -9.37 7.40
CA THR A 63 -5.31 -9.74 6.41
C THR A 63 -6.42 -10.63 6.95
N GLU A 64 -6.22 -11.31 8.09
CA GLU A 64 -7.27 -12.05 8.79
C GLU A 64 -8.02 -11.20 9.84
N ARG A 65 -7.87 -9.89 9.80
CA ARG A 65 -8.49 -8.92 10.73
C ARG A 65 -7.96 -9.02 12.16
N ARG A 66 -6.78 -9.56 12.35
CA ARG A 66 -6.16 -9.73 13.66
C ARG A 66 -5.35 -8.51 14.02
N VAL A 67 -5.75 -7.83 15.10
CA VAL A 67 -5.02 -6.70 15.67
C VAL A 67 -3.93 -7.23 16.59
N GLN A 68 -2.70 -6.83 16.33
CA GLN A 68 -1.50 -7.33 17.03
C GLN A 68 -0.63 -6.16 17.47
N ARG A 69 0.07 -6.34 18.57
CA ARG A 69 1.04 -5.35 19.07
C ARG A 69 2.33 -5.39 18.24
N ILE A 70 2.83 -4.22 17.92
CA ILE A 70 4.21 -4.04 17.48
C ILE A 70 4.98 -3.22 18.51
N ARG A 71 6.28 -3.45 18.60
CA ARG A 71 7.19 -2.74 19.49
C ARG A 71 8.42 -2.28 18.74
N THR A 72 8.97 -1.14 19.15
CA THR A 72 10.19 -0.59 18.57
C THR A 72 11.33 -1.59 18.69
N ALA A 73 11.89 -1.99 17.57
CA ALA A 73 13.03 -2.91 17.48
C ALA A 73 14.34 -2.17 17.18
N VAL A 74 14.27 -1.06 16.43
CA VAL A 74 15.42 -0.25 16.03
C VAL A 74 15.10 1.24 16.15
N THR A 75 16.13 2.07 16.21
CA THR A 75 15.96 3.53 16.16
C THR A 75 16.96 4.10 15.16
N ILE A 76 16.47 4.84 14.20
CA ILE A 76 17.28 5.52 13.17
C ILE A 76 17.29 7.02 13.48
N PRO A 77 18.48 7.63 13.68
CA PRO A 77 18.58 9.06 13.92
C PRO A 77 17.99 9.90 12.78
N GLY A 78 17.27 10.96 13.14
CA GLY A 78 16.69 11.89 12.15
C GLY A 78 15.27 11.57 11.73
N THR A 79 14.75 10.37 12.00
CA THR A 79 13.35 10.02 11.75
C THR A 79 12.42 10.52 12.85
N ARG A 80 11.15 10.72 12.52
CA ARG A 80 10.10 11.14 13.47
C ARG A 80 8.89 10.23 13.40
N LEU A 81 8.19 10.06 14.50
CA LEU A 81 6.90 9.38 14.51
C LEU A 81 5.89 10.18 13.69
N ASP A 82 5.14 9.51 12.84
CA ASP A 82 4.10 10.12 12.01
C ASP A 82 3.07 10.85 12.87
N THR A 83 2.70 10.27 14.03
CA THR A 83 1.82 10.90 15.02
C THR A 83 2.38 12.21 15.55
N ASP A 84 3.69 12.29 15.81
CA ASP A 84 4.33 13.53 16.25
C ASP A 84 4.31 14.59 15.14
N ILE A 85 4.53 14.18 13.90
CA ILE A 85 4.47 15.06 12.73
C ILE A 85 3.07 15.65 12.62
N PHE A 86 2.02 14.82 12.63
CA PHE A 86 0.63 15.28 12.49
C PHE A 86 0.18 16.14 13.66
N ILE A 87 0.46 15.75 14.90
CA ILE A 87 0.09 16.56 16.10
C ILE A 87 0.80 17.93 16.06
N ASN A 88 2.08 17.97 15.68
CA ASN A 88 2.80 19.23 15.54
C ASN A 88 2.22 20.11 14.43
N LEU A 89 1.83 19.54 13.30
CA LEU A 89 1.17 20.28 12.22
C LEU A 89 -0.18 20.83 12.67
N MET A 90 -1.04 20.01 13.28
CA MET A 90 -2.33 20.45 13.84
C MET A 90 -2.16 21.62 14.80
N ASN A 91 -1.24 21.50 15.74
CA ASN A 91 -0.96 22.57 16.71
C ASN A 91 -0.49 23.87 16.05
N ARG A 92 0.39 23.78 15.04
CA ARG A 92 0.85 24.96 14.29
C ARG A 92 -0.24 25.59 13.41
N MET A 93 -1.21 24.79 12.98
CA MET A 93 -2.38 25.28 12.23
C MET A 93 -3.50 25.81 13.13
N GLY A 94 -3.31 25.85 14.45
CA GLY A 94 -4.28 26.38 15.41
C GLY A 94 -5.29 25.37 15.93
N TYR A 95 -5.16 24.08 15.57
CA TYR A 95 -5.97 23.01 16.11
C TYR A 95 -5.20 22.32 17.23
N ALA A 96 -5.42 22.76 18.46
CA ALA A 96 -4.67 22.31 19.64
C ALA A 96 -4.95 20.83 19.96
N GLN A 97 -3.93 20.01 19.87
CA GLN A 97 -3.95 18.60 20.22
C GLN A 97 -2.89 18.28 21.26
N PRO A 98 -3.22 17.47 22.30
CA PRO A 98 -2.21 16.93 23.21
C PRO A 98 -1.30 15.95 22.48
N GLN A 99 -0.11 15.73 23.03
CA GLN A 99 0.73 14.62 22.60
C GLN A 99 0.10 13.32 23.11
N LEU A 100 -0.24 12.42 22.18
CA LEU A 100 -0.89 11.13 22.49
C LEU A 100 0.09 9.98 22.33
N THR A 101 0.00 9.03 23.24
CA THR A 101 0.68 7.72 23.09
C THR A 101 -0.12 6.83 22.14
N SER A 102 0.53 5.82 21.55
CA SER A 102 -0.15 4.82 20.72
C SER A 102 -1.27 4.06 21.46
N ALA A 103 -1.14 3.88 22.77
CA ALA A 103 -2.20 3.32 23.62
C ALA A 103 -3.42 4.23 23.66
N GLN A 104 -3.23 5.52 23.97
CA GLN A 104 -4.33 6.49 24.01
C GLN A 104 -5.04 6.64 22.67
N ILE A 105 -4.28 6.57 21.55
CA ILE A 105 -4.87 6.57 20.20
C ILE A 105 -5.70 5.30 19.98
N MET A 106 -5.22 4.14 20.43
CA MET A 106 -5.99 2.88 20.31
C MET A 106 -7.26 2.92 21.16
N ASP A 107 -7.20 3.52 22.37
CA ASP A 107 -8.37 3.67 23.24
C ASP A 107 -9.42 4.58 22.58
N GLU A 108 -9.03 5.68 21.94
CA GLU A 108 -9.93 6.54 21.18
C GLU A 108 -10.53 5.81 19.95
N ILE A 109 -9.73 5.03 19.23
CA ILE A 109 -10.23 4.18 18.14
C ILE A 109 -11.27 3.20 18.66
N ALA A 110 -11.02 2.57 19.80
CA ALA A 110 -11.95 1.63 20.43
C ALA A 110 -13.25 2.32 20.87
N GLU A 111 -13.17 3.52 21.41
CA GLU A 111 -14.35 4.32 21.80
C GLU A 111 -15.23 4.69 20.61
N LEU A 112 -14.60 5.11 19.49
CA LEU A 112 -15.32 5.59 18.31
C LEU A 112 -15.76 4.48 17.34
N THR A 113 -15.18 3.29 17.45
CA THR A 113 -15.38 2.19 16.50
C THR A 113 -15.94 0.95 17.20
N PRO A 114 -17.27 0.71 17.15
CA PRO A 114 -17.90 -0.40 17.88
C PRO A 114 -17.26 -1.78 17.65
N SER A 115 -16.71 -2.04 16.48
CA SER A 115 -16.04 -3.31 16.18
C SER A 115 -14.67 -3.46 16.86
N PHE A 116 -14.16 -2.39 17.49
CA PHE A 116 -12.87 -2.35 18.19
C PHE A 116 -13.02 -2.12 19.71
N HIS A 117 -14.24 -1.98 20.23
CA HIS A 117 -14.49 -1.66 21.64
C HIS A 117 -13.76 -2.56 22.64
N GLY A 118 -13.54 -3.82 22.31
CA GLY A 118 -12.83 -4.77 23.16
C GLY A 118 -11.33 -4.82 22.92
N ILE A 119 -10.74 -3.89 22.16
CA ILE A 119 -9.32 -3.93 21.82
C ILE A 119 -8.59 -2.75 22.48
N SER A 120 -7.65 -3.06 23.37
CA SER A 120 -6.74 -2.10 23.99
C SER A 120 -5.30 -2.64 24.00
N HIS A 121 -4.32 -1.77 24.23
CA HIS A 121 -2.94 -2.22 24.43
C HIS A 121 -2.81 -3.13 25.65
N GLU A 122 -3.46 -2.80 26.76
CA GLU A 122 -3.46 -3.60 27.98
C GLU A 122 -3.93 -5.03 27.70
N ARG A 123 -5.05 -5.18 26.99
CA ARG A 123 -5.59 -6.48 26.66
C ARG A 123 -4.73 -7.25 25.67
N LEU A 124 -4.19 -6.59 24.64
CA LEU A 124 -3.29 -7.21 23.67
C LEU A 124 -1.96 -7.66 24.28
N ASP A 125 -1.57 -7.05 25.42
CA ASP A 125 -0.35 -7.40 26.17
C ASP A 125 -0.61 -8.40 27.30
N SER A 126 -1.88 -8.76 27.59
CA SER A 126 -2.25 -9.76 28.61
C SER A 126 -1.72 -11.17 28.27
N GLU A 127 -1.47 -12.01 29.27
CA GLU A 127 -0.98 -13.39 29.08
C GLU A 127 -1.89 -14.23 28.18
N GLU A 128 -3.20 -13.96 28.19
CA GLU A 128 -4.18 -14.68 27.40
C GLU A 128 -4.08 -14.38 25.91
N VAL A 129 -3.74 -13.14 25.53
CA VAL A 129 -3.83 -12.63 24.16
C VAL A 129 -2.44 -12.35 23.54
N ALA A 130 -1.43 -12.16 24.37
CA ALA A 130 -0.10 -11.78 23.93
C ALA A 130 0.45 -12.74 22.86
N GLY A 131 0.93 -12.16 21.76
CA GLY A 131 1.44 -12.91 20.61
C GLY A 131 0.39 -13.49 19.66
N GLN A 132 -0.88 -13.61 20.11
CA GLN A 132 -1.98 -14.10 19.25
C GLN A 132 -2.74 -12.94 18.60
N GLY A 133 -2.97 -11.86 19.35
CA GLY A 133 -3.80 -10.72 18.94
C GLY A 133 -5.30 -11.06 18.95
N LEU A 134 -6.13 -10.06 18.62
CA LEU A 134 -7.59 -10.16 18.63
C LEU A 134 -8.17 -9.88 17.25
N GLN A 135 -9.05 -10.76 16.78
CA GLN A 135 -9.75 -10.57 15.51
C GLN A 135 -11.00 -9.71 15.71
N TRP A 136 -11.06 -8.56 15.06
CA TRP A 136 -12.27 -7.74 15.08
C TRP A 136 -13.37 -8.33 14.15
N PRO A 137 -14.65 -8.12 14.44
CA PRO A 137 -15.25 -7.39 15.56
C PRO A 137 -14.92 -7.98 16.92
N CYS A 138 -14.57 -7.11 17.86
CA CYS A 138 -14.35 -7.41 19.24
C CYS A 138 -15.12 -6.36 20.05
N LEU A 139 -16.33 -6.73 20.56
CA LEU A 139 -17.35 -5.77 20.94
C LEU A 139 -17.25 -5.26 22.38
N ASP A 140 -16.51 -5.97 23.22
CA ASP A 140 -16.26 -5.61 24.63
C ASP A 140 -14.98 -6.26 25.15
N GLY A 141 -14.62 -5.95 26.39
CA GLY A 141 -13.39 -6.40 27.03
C GLY A 141 -13.29 -7.92 27.21
N ASP A 142 -14.40 -8.65 27.28
CA ASP A 142 -14.46 -10.10 27.48
C ASP A 142 -14.68 -10.86 26.15
N HIS A 143 -14.97 -10.15 25.07
CA HIS A 143 -15.25 -10.77 23.77
C HIS A 143 -14.00 -11.45 23.18
N PRO A 144 -14.03 -12.76 22.84
CA PRO A 144 -12.84 -13.52 22.44
C PRO A 144 -12.30 -13.16 21.03
N GLY A 145 -12.89 -12.18 20.36
CA GLY A 145 -12.69 -11.90 18.95
C GLY A 145 -13.65 -12.69 18.06
N THR A 146 -13.61 -12.38 16.75
CA THR A 146 -14.52 -12.96 15.75
C THR A 146 -13.73 -13.64 14.64
N PRO A 147 -13.34 -14.93 14.79
CA PRO A 147 -12.58 -15.66 13.76
C PRO A 147 -13.33 -15.78 12.44
N ILE A 148 -14.64 -16.01 12.47
CA ILE A 148 -15.48 -16.17 11.29
C ILE A 148 -16.56 -15.09 11.29
N MET A 149 -16.58 -14.28 10.23
CA MET A 149 -17.57 -13.20 10.05
C MET A 149 -18.95 -13.78 9.66
N HIS A 150 -19.98 -13.04 10.04
CA HIS A 150 -21.36 -13.27 9.59
C HIS A 150 -21.93 -14.66 9.87
N VAL A 151 -21.54 -15.27 10.99
CA VAL A 151 -22.15 -16.54 11.43
C VAL A 151 -23.63 -16.33 11.76
N GLY A 152 -24.50 -17.06 11.05
CA GLY A 152 -25.96 -17.03 11.21
C GLY A 152 -26.67 -15.86 10.53
N LYS A 153 -26.09 -14.68 10.46
CA LYS A 153 -26.68 -13.49 9.79
C LYS A 153 -25.61 -12.44 9.44
N PHE A 154 -25.92 -11.63 8.46
CA PHE A 154 -25.14 -10.40 8.18
C PHE A 154 -25.46 -9.31 9.21
N THR A 155 -24.55 -8.36 9.41
CA THR A 155 -24.75 -7.21 10.31
C THR A 155 -26.01 -6.42 9.96
N ARG A 156 -26.33 -6.30 8.67
CA ARG A 156 -27.52 -5.62 8.14
C ARG A 156 -28.77 -6.54 8.04
N GLY A 157 -28.71 -7.79 8.51
CA GLY A 157 -29.77 -8.78 8.39
C GLY A 157 -29.56 -9.72 7.20
N LEU A 158 -30.33 -9.57 6.14
CA LEU A 158 -30.17 -10.37 4.92
C LEU A 158 -29.08 -9.80 4.01
N GLY A 159 -28.42 -10.67 3.27
CA GLY A 159 -27.49 -10.29 2.20
C GLY A 159 -28.22 -9.54 1.08
N ILE A 160 -27.57 -8.53 0.50
CA ILE A 160 -28.08 -7.79 -0.64
C ILE A 160 -27.30 -8.22 -1.86
N TYR A 161 -28.01 -8.64 -2.90
CA TYR A 161 -27.45 -8.88 -4.23
C TYR A 161 -27.51 -7.58 -5.02
N SER A 162 -26.37 -7.19 -5.56
CA SER A 162 -26.29 -6.08 -6.54
C SER A 162 -26.15 -6.67 -7.93
N LEU A 163 -27.07 -6.32 -8.82
CA LEU A 163 -26.94 -6.65 -10.22
C LEU A 163 -25.86 -5.76 -10.85
N ALA A 164 -24.96 -6.36 -11.60
CA ALA A 164 -23.93 -5.68 -12.34
C ALA A 164 -23.82 -6.28 -13.74
N ASP A 165 -23.90 -5.43 -14.74
CA ASP A 165 -23.62 -5.82 -16.12
C ASP A 165 -22.11 -5.87 -16.37
N TYR A 166 -21.69 -6.69 -17.33
CA TYR A 166 -20.32 -6.69 -17.78
C TYR A 166 -20.01 -5.38 -18.50
N ILE A 167 -19.01 -4.66 -18.00
CA ILE A 167 -18.48 -3.45 -18.66
C ILE A 167 -17.08 -3.82 -19.18
N PRO A 168 -16.84 -3.77 -20.48
CA PRO A 168 -15.54 -4.06 -21.06
C PRO A 168 -14.52 -3.01 -20.62
N SER A 169 -13.24 -3.33 -20.76
CA SER A 169 -12.17 -2.35 -20.56
C SER A 169 -12.40 -1.11 -21.41
N ALA A 170 -12.12 0.07 -20.86
CA ALA A 170 -12.21 1.33 -21.60
C ALA A 170 -11.26 1.39 -22.80
N GLU A 171 -10.22 0.58 -22.79
CA GLU A 171 -9.26 0.46 -23.88
C GLU A 171 -9.10 -1.02 -24.27
N LEU A 172 -9.49 -1.32 -25.49
CA LEU A 172 -9.35 -2.64 -26.10
C LEU A 172 -8.27 -2.59 -27.18
N PRO A 173 -7.72 -3.76 -27.60
CA PRO A 173 -6.79 -3.83 -28.72
C PRO A 173 -7.41 -3.25 -29.99
N ASP A 174 -6.61 -2.58 -30.81
CA ASP A 174 -6.95 -2.06 -32.12
C ASP A 174 -5.76 -2.18 -33.10
N GLU A 175 -5.90 -1.62 -34.30
CA GLU A 175 -4.85 -1.70 -35.33
C GLU A 175 -3.52 -1.04 -34.91
N GLY A 176 -3.58 0.04 -34.10
CA GLY A 176 -2.38 0.74 -33.63
C GLY A 176 -1.74 0.08 -32.40
N PHE A 177 -2.55 -0.61 -31.60
CA PHE A 177 -2.14 -1.30 -30.36
C PHE A 177 -2.79 -2.68 -30.30
N PRO A 178 -2.27 -3.65 -31.07
CA PRO A 178 -2.96 -4.93 -31.27
C PRO A 178 -2.79 -5.93 -30.12
N LEU A 179 -1.95 -5.64 -29.14
CA LEU A 179 -1.69 -6.51 -28.00
C LEU A 179 -2.44 -6.03 -26.75
N MET A 180 -2.86 -6.96 -25.93
CA MET A 180 -3.42 -6.67 -24.61
C MET A 180 -2.33 -6.84 -23.56
N LEU A 181 -2.11 -5.78 -22.77
CA LEU A 181 -1.22 -5.80 -21.62
C LEU A 181 -2.01 -6.11 -20.35
N THR A 182 -1.54 -7.07 -19.58
CA THR A 182 -2.00 -7.33 -18.22
C THR A 182 -0.84 -7.27 -17.25
N THR A 183 -1.06 -6.78 -16.05
CA THR A 183 -0.04 -6.77 -15.00
C THR A 183 -0.26 -7.92 -14.04
N GLY A 184 0.82 -8.52 -13.58
CA GLY A 184 0.82 -9.62 -12.63
C GLY A 184 1.73 -9.35 -11.44
N ARG A 185 1.55 -10.10 -10.37
CA ARG A 185 2.41 -10.04 -9.18
C ARG A 185 3.62 -10.95 -9.35
N ILE A 186 4.74 -10.52 -8.80
CA ILE A 186 5.94 -11.35 -8.65
C ILE A 186 6.13 -11.68 -7.17
N LEU A 187 6.63 -12.88 -6.90
CA LEU A 187 6.72 -13.43 -5.54
C LEU A 187 7.60 -12.59 -4.61
N TYR A 188 8.69 -12.06 -5.13
CA TYR A 188 9.76 -11.44 -4.32
C TYR A 188 9.56 -9.94 -4.07
N HIS A 189 8.64 -9.30 -4.76
CA HIS A 189 8.36 -7.88 -4.58
C HIS A 189 6.90 -7.61 -4.26
N TYR A 190 6.69 -6.58 -3.44
CA TYR A 190 5.35 -6.17 -3.04
C TYR A 190 4.82 -5.05 -3.93
N ASN A 191 3.67 -5.28 -4.54
CA ASN A 191 2.96 -4.33 -5.43
C ASN A 191 3.89 -3.69 -6.48
N ALA A 192 3.94 -2.36 -6.53
CA ALA A 192 4.78 -1.57 -7.45
C ALA A 192 6.25 -1.49 -7.02
N THR A 193 6.68 -2.30 -6.07
CA THR A 193 8.07 -2.41 -5.58
C THR A 193 8.63 -1.18 -4.85
N ALA A 194 7.83 -0.16 -4.59
CA ALA A 194 8.30 1.12 -4.01
C ALA A 194 9.15 0.96 -2.74
N MET A 195 8.85 -0.05 -1.93
CA MET A 195 9.59 -0.41 -0.72
C MET A 195 10.62 -1.53 -0.94
N THR A 196 10.20 -2.60 -1.62
CA THR A 196 10.99 -3.83 -1.71
C THR A 196 12.18 -3.74 -2.65
N ASP A 197 12.19 -2.82 -3.62
CA ASP A 197 13.36 -2.53 -4.45
C ASP A 197 14.50 -1.82 -3.71
N LYS A 198 14.23 -1.32 -2.49
CA LYS A 198 15.26 -0.77 -1.60
C LYS A 198 15.99 -1.86 -0.79
N THR A 199 15.62 -3.13 -0.99
CA THR A 199 16.18 -4.28 -0.27
C THR A 199 17.16 -5.05 -1.16
N PRO A 200 18.49 -4.93 -0.93
CA PRO A 200 19.51 -5.53 -1.82
C PRO A 200 19.31 -7.04 -2.05
N GLY A 201 19.01 -7.81 -1.00
CA GLY A 201 18.84 -9.26 -1.13
C GLY A 201 17.63 -9.66 -2.00
N LEU A 202 16.57 -8.87 -2.03
CA LEU A 202 15.45 -9.11 -2.95
C LEU A 202 15.83 -8.79 -4.39
N ASN A 203 16.63 -7.75 -4.59
CA ASN A 203 17.12 -7.35 -5.91
C ASN A 203 18.13 -8.36 -6.49
N GLU A 204 18.88 -9.08 -5.66
CA GLU A 204 19.72 -10.19 -6.11
C GLU A 204 18.89 -11.35 -6.67
N ILE A 205 17.69 -11.59 -6.11
CA ILE A 205 16.80 -12.66 -6.56
C ILE A 205 15.99 -12.24 -7.79
N CYS A 206 15.47 -11.01 -7.78
CA CYS A 206 14.61 -10.47 -8.85
C CYS A 206 14.77 -8.95 -8.92
N GLY A 207 15.85 -8.47 -9.50
CA GLY A 207 16.26 -7.06 -9.46
C GLY A 207 15.66 -6.15 -10.52
N HIS A 208 14.92 -6.67 -11.50
CA HIS A 208 14.34 -5.87 -12.59
C HIS A 208 13.02 -6.43 -13.08
N SER A 209 12.22 -5.53 -13.64
CA SER A 209 10.96 -5.90 -14.30
C SER A 209 11.24 -6.62 -15.63
N PHE A 210 10.30 -7.46 -16.01
CA PHE A 210 10.32 -8.15 -17.29
C PHE A 210 8.90 -8.18 -17.88
N ILE A 211 8.81 -8.41 -19.17
CA ILE A 211 7.53 -8.66 -19.84
C ILE A 211 7.46 -10.11 -20.30
N GLU A 212 6.42 -10.82 -19.91
CA GLU A 212 6.13 -12.15 -20.42
C GLU A 212 5.34 -12.05 -21.73
N ILE A 213 5.82 -12.75 -22.76
CA ILE A 213 5.21 -12.77 -24.08
C ILE A 213 4.98 -14.24 -24.44
N ASN A 214 3.81 -14.57 -24.96
CA ASN A 214 3.57 -15.93 -25.44
C ASN A 214 4.43 -16.24 -26.67
N SER A 215 4.69 -17.53 -26.90
CA SER A 215 5.61 -17.97 -27.95
C SER A 215 5.13 -17.60 -29.37
N VAL A 216 3.82 -17.55 -29.61
CA VAL A 216 3.25 -17.24 -30.94
C VAL A 216 3.44 -15.75 -31.24
N ASP A 217 3.16 -14.87 -30.28
CA ASP A 217 3.38 -13.45 -30.47
C ASP A 217 4.87 -13.10 -30.53
N ALA A 218 5.70 -13.77 -29.72
CA ALA A 218 7.14 -13.59 -29.74
C ALA A 218 7.72 -13.94 -31.12
N GLU A 219 7.33 -15.08 -31.71
CA GLU A 219 7.73 -15.49 -33.04
C GLU A 219 7.26 -14.50 -34.11
N ARG A 220 5.99 -14.08 -34.05
CA ARG A 220 5.40 -13.11 -34.99
C ARG A 220 6.11 -11.76 -34.94
N LEU A 221 6.58 -11.33 -33.77
CA LEU A 221 7.27 -10.06 -33.54
C LEU A 221 8.79 -10.16 -33.70
N GLY A 222 9.35 -11.36 -33.90
CA GLY A 222 10.78 -11.59 -34.00
C GLY A 222 11.52 -11.36 -32.67
N ILE A 223 10.86 -11.62 -31.54
CA ILE A 223 11.41 -11.42 -30.20
C ILE A 223 11.89 -12.75 -29.64
N SER A 224 13.11 -12.75 -29.11
CA SER A 224 13.72 -13.88 -28.41
C SER A 224 13.71 -13.65 -26.88
N ASN A 225 13.83 -14.75 -26.14
CA ASN A 225 13.95 -14.66 -24.68
C ASN A 225 15.22 -13.90 -24.29
N GLY A 226 15.09 -12.90 -23.41
CA GLY A 226 16.19 -12.05 -22.98
C GLY A 226 16.38 -10.79 -23.82
N ASP A 227 15.66 -10.62 -24.92
CA ASP A 227 15.75 -9.40 -25.72
C ASP A 227 15.25 -8.17 -24.93
N LYS A 228 15.89 -7.03 -25.16
CA LYS A 228 15.35 -5.75 -24.72
C LYS A 228 14.26 -5.31 -25.69
N VAL A 229 13.07 -5.10 -25.15
CA VAL A 229 11.89 -4.69 -25.91
C VAL A 229 11.34 -3.36 -25.38
N ARG A 230 10.83 -2.56 -26.30
CA ARG A 230 10.07 -1.36 -25.97
C ARG A 230 8.58 -1.72 -25.97
N VAL A 231 7.95 -1.50 -24.80
CA VAL A 231 6.52 -1.64 -24.62
C VAL A 231 5.90 -0.25 -24.69
N GLU A 232 4.96 -0.06 -25.59
CA GLU A 232 4.35 1.24 -25.86
C GLU A 232 2.83 1.19 -25.74
N SER A 233 2.26 2.21 -25.13
CA SER A 233 0.82 2.47 -25.05
C SER A 233 0.53 3.91 -25.48
N ARG A 234 -0.75 4.29 -25.53
CA ARG A 234 -1.15 5.69 -25.79
C ARG A 234 -0.67 6.68 -24.73
N ARG A 235 -0.31 6.20 -23.54
CA ARG A 235 0.11 7.02 -22.39
C ARG A 235 1.62 7.15 -22.25
N GLY A 236 2.38 6.25 -22.83
CA GLY A 236 3.85 6.28 -22.73
C GLY A 236 4.51 4.98 -23.18
N SER A 237 5.82 4.91 -22.98
CA SER A 237 6.61 3.74 -23.30
C SER A 237 7.64 3.44 -22.22
N ILE A 238 7.97 2.15 -22.09
CA ILE A 238 9.02 1.64 -21.20
C ILE A 238 9.90 0.66 -21.96
N GLU A 239 11.12 0.46 -21.48
CA GLU A 239 11.98 -0.63 -21.91
C GLU A 239 11.96 -1.74 -20.87
N SER A 240 11.93 -2.99 -21.32
CA SER A 240 11.91 -4.16 -20.45
C SER A 240 12.59 -5.36 -21.12
N GLU A 241 13.01 -6.34 -20.32
CA GLU A 241 13.49 -7.63 -20.82
C GLU A 241 12.30 -8.52 -21.19
N ALA A 242 12.36 -9.14 -22.36
CA ALA A 242 11.35 -10.10 -22.81
C ALA A 242 11.62 -11.49 -22.22
N ARG A 243 10.56 -12.12 -21.70
CA ARG A 243 10.55 -13.53 -21.30
C ARG A 243 9.51 -14.27 -22.11
N VAL A 244 9.96 -15.12 -23.01
CA VAL A 244 9.07 -15.94 -23.81
C VAL A 244 8.60 -17.13 -22.97
N SER A 245 7.29 -17.25 -22.75
CA SER A 245 6.73 -18.28 -21.89
C SER A 245 5.39 -18.79 -22.42
N GLY A 246 4.96 -19.97 -21.92
CA GLY A 246 3.62 -20.51 -22.19
C GLY A 246 2.57 -20.10 -21.14
N LYS A 247 2.88 -19.15 -20.26
CA LYS A 247 1.96 -18.73 -19.19
C LYS A 247 0.95 -17.69 -19.65
N THR A 248 1.27 -16.95 -20.71
CA THR A 248 0.37 -15.98 -21.33
C THR A 248 -0.22 -16.58 -22.61
N ASN A 249 -1.51 -16.34 -22.84
CA ASN A 249 -2.23 -16.80 -24.05
C ASN A 249 -2.53 -15.61 -24.95
#